data_71bb54e47ec005d90d5fa19620351e8e
#
_entry.id   71bb54e47ec005d90d5fa19620351e8e
#
_cell.length_a   1.000
_cell.length_b   1.000
_cell.length_c   1.000
_cell.angle_alpha   90.00
_cell.angle_beta   90.00
_cell.angle_gamma   90.00
#
_symmetry.space_group_name_H-M   'P 1'
#
loop_
_entity.id
_entity.type
_entity.pdbx_description
1 polymer ?
#
loop_
_entity_poly.entity_id
_entity_poly.type
_entity_poly.pdbx_seq_one_letter_code
_entity_poly.pdbx_strand_id
1 'polypeptide(L)'
;MTTITMPSRRQTARQRCKWAAACGELDAMGMLIDQLATSAGRLRDQGTPEDVLEDLTITLARLRETRKAVSSASRRLWARVEDMP
;
A
#
# COMPACT_ATOMS: atom_id res chain seq x y z
N MET A 1 39.91 10.84 -2.38
CA MET A 1 39.49 9.85 -1.41
C MET A 1 38.02 10.04 -1.07
N THR A 2 37.21 9.07 -1.40
CA THR A 2 35.82 9.08 -1.00
C THR A 2 35.71 8.65 0.44
N THR A 3 35.40 9.58 1.32
CA THR A 3 35.09 9.26 2.71
C THR A 3 33.67 8.69 2.75
N ILE A 4 33.57 7.42 3.04
CA ILE A 4 32.26 6.81 3.29
C ILE A 4 31.82 7.27 4.67
N THR A 5 30.87 8.22 4.69
CA THR A 5 30.28 8.67 5.93
C THR A 5 29.18 7.70 6.33
N MET A 6 29.41 6.91 7.35
CA MET A 6 28.35 6.08 7.91
C MET A 6 27.31 6.97 8.62
N PRO A 7 26.01 6.73 8.40
CA PRO A 7 24.98 7.49 9.11
C PRO A 7 25.12 7.28 10.62
N SER A 8 24.95 8.33 11.40
CA SER A 8 24.95 8.25 12.86
C SER A 8 23.80 7.36 13.35
N ARG A 9 23.92 6.80 14.54
CA ARG A 9 22.84 6.01 15.17
C ARG A 9 21.52 6.79 15.23
N ARG A 10 21.59 8.11 15.45
CA ARG A 10 20.45 9.01 15.46
C ARG A 10 19.76 9.09 14.11
N GLN A 11 20.52 9.23 13.02
CA GLN A 11 20.00 9.29 11.65
C GLN A 11 19.35 7.96 11.26
N THR A 12 19.98 6.86 11.60
CA THR A 12 19.43 5.51 11.34
C THR A 12 18.12 5.31 12.09
N ALA A 13 18.05 5.71 13.36
CA ALA A 13 16.85 5.59 14.17
C ALA A 13 15.70 6.45 13.60
N ARG A 14 15.97 7.69 13.19
CA ARG A 14 14.99 8.56 12.55
C ARG A 14 14.47 7.98 11.26
N GLN A 15 15.37 7.46 10.42
CA GLN A 15 15.00 6.86 9.15
C GLN A 15 14.14 5.62 9.35
N ARG A 16 14.51 4.77 10.31
CA ARG A 16 13.71 3.61 10.68
C ARG A 16 12.29 4.03 11.11
N CYS A 17 12.17 5.04 11.97
CA CYS A 17 10.88 5.55 12.41
C CYS A 17 10.05 6.08 11.24
N LYS A 18 10.65 6.83 10.32
CA LYS A 18 9.98 7.33 9.12
C LYS A 18 9.48 6.20 8.24
N TRP A 19 10.30 5.19 8.00
CA TRP A 19 9.93 4.05 7.17
C TRP A 19 8.88 3.17 7.84
N ALA A 20 8.98 2.97 9.14
CA ALA A 20 7.95 2.24 9.89
C ALA A 20 6.60 2.96 9.84
N ALA A 21 6.59 4.28 9.99
CA ALA A 21 5.39 5.09 9.86
C ALA A 21 4.81 5.01 8.44
N ALA A 22 5.67 5.05 7.41
CA ALA A 22 5.25 4.89 6.02
C ALA A 22 4.65 3.49 5.77
N CYS A 23 5.20 2.45 6.37
CA CYS A 23 4.61 1.10 6.31
C CYS A 23 3.20 1.08 6.89
N GLY A 24 2.99 1.75 8.03
CA GLY A 24 1.67 1.89 8.64
C GLY A 24 0.68 2.60 7.71
N GLU A 25 1.12 3.65 7.02
CA GLU A 25 0.30 4.35 6.03
C GLU A 25 -0.03 3.46 4.83
N LEU A 26 0.94 2.70 4.33
CA LEU A 26 0.71 1.75 3.24
C LEU A 26 -0.29 0.66 3.63
N ASP A 27 -0.19 0.14 4.85
CA ASP A 27 -1.13 -0.85 5.36
C ASP A 27 -2.54 -0.27 5.48
N ALA A 28 -2.67 0.98 5.95
CA ALA A 28 -3.95 1.69 6.01
C ALA A 28 -4.54 1.92 4.62
N MET A 29 -3.73 2.27 3.62
CA MET A 29 -4.16 2.38 2.22
C MET A 29 -4.70 1.06 1.71
N GLY A 30 -4.02 -0.04 2.02
CA GLY A 30 -4.47 -1.38 1.65
C GLY A 30 -5.85 -1.70 2.21
N MET A 31 -6.10 -1.38 3.48
CA MET A 31 -7.41 -1.57 4.10
C MET A 31 -8.50 -0.73 3.45
N LEU A 32 -8.19 0.52 3.09
CA LEU A 32 -9.13 1.40 2.37
C LEU A 32 -9.48 0.84 0.99
N ILE A 33 -8.49 0.31 0.27
CA ILE A 33 -8.72 -0.34 -1.02
C ILE A 33 -9.64 -1.55 -0.86
N ASP A 34 -9.42 -2.37 0.17
CA ASP A 34 -10.27 -3.53 0.45
C ASP A 34 -11.72 -3.10 0.74
N GLN A 35 -11.92 -2.02 1.50
CA GLN A 35 -13.25 -1.45 1.76
C GLN A 35 -13.93 -0.95 0.49
N LEU A 36 -13.20 -0.27 -0.37
CA LEU A 36 -13.71 0.20 -1.67
C LEU A 36 -14.10 -0.98 -2.56
N ALA A 37 -13.27 -2.01 -2.61
CA ALA A 37 -13.56 -3.22 -3.39
C ALA A 37 -14.81 -3.92 -2.88
N THR A 38 -15.00 -4.00 -1.57
CA THR A 38 -16.19 -4.57 -0.94
C THR A 38 -17.44 -3.77 -1.32
N SER A 39 -17.37 -2.44 -1.26
CA SER A 39 -18.48 -1.57 -1.64
C SER A 39 -18.84 -1.70 -3.11
N ALA A 40 -17.85 -1.73 -3.98
CA ALA A 40 -18.07 -1.91 -5.42
C ALA A 40 -18.69 -3.27 -5.73
N GLY A 41 -18.27 -4.32 -5.03
CA GLY A 41 -18.86 -5.66 -5.14
C GLY A 41 -20.32 -5.69 -4.72
N ARG A 42 -20.67 -5.02 -3.63
CA ARG A 42 -22.07 -4.90 -3.18
C ARG A 42 -22.95 -4.18 -4.20
N LEU A 43 -22.45 -3.07 -4.74
CA LEU A 43 -23.18 -2.32 -5.77
C LEU A 43 -23.42 -3.18 -7.02
N ARG A 44 -22.41 -3.95 -7.43
CA ARG A 44 -22.54 -4.88 -8.55
C ARG A 44 -23.65 -5.91 -8.30
N ASP A 45 -23.74 -6.43 -7.07
CA ASP A 45 -24.67 -7.52 -6.72
C ASP A 45 -26.10 -7.01 -6.45
N GLN A 46 -26.33 -5.71 -6.37
CA GLN A 46 -27.63 -5.09 -6.08
C GLN A 46 -28.52 -4.84 -7.28
N GLY A 47 -28.24 -5.44 -8.43
CA GLY A 47 -29.05 -5.23 -9.63
C GLY A 47 -28.85 -3.90 -10.31
N THR A 48 -27.62 -3.39 -10.27
CA THR A 48 -27.21 -2.15 -10.92
C THR A 48 -27.35 -2.25 -12.45
N PRO A 49 -27.70 -1.15 -13.18
CA PRO A 49 -27.76 -1.15 -14.63
C PRO A 49 -26.46 -1.62 -15.31
N GLU A 50 -26.58 -2.27 -16.46
CA GLU A 50 -25.46 -2.95 -17.14
C GLU A 50 -24.28 -2.03 -17.48
N ASP A 51 -24.54 -0.80 -17.92
CA ASP A 51 -23.51 0.18 -18.22
C ASP A 51 -22.69 0.54 -16.95
N VAL A 52 -23.37 0.68 -15.81
CA VAL A 52 -22.73 0.93 -14.52
C VAL A 52 -22.00 -0.31 -14.03
N LEU A 53 -22.54 -1.52 -14.26
CA LEU A 53 -21.88 -2.78 -13.91
C LEU A 53 -20.53 -2.93 -14.61
N GLU A 54 -20.45 -2.53 -15.89
CA GLU A 54 -19.21 -2.58 -16.65
C GLU A 54 -18.14 -1.70 -15.99
N ASP A 55 -18.50 -0.45 -15.65
CA ASP A 55 -17.60 0.47 -14.97
C ASP A 55 -17.15 -0.08 -13.59
N LEU A 56 -18.07 -0.68 -12.84
CA LEU A 56 -17.75 -1.29 -11.54
C LEU A 56 -16.82 -2.48 -11.69
N THR A 57 -16.98 -3.29 -12.71
CA THR A 57 -16.10 -4.44 -12.99
C THR A 57 -14.68 -3.97 -13.31
N ILE A 58 -14.54 -2.92 -14.11
CA ILE A 58 -13.25 -2.30 -14.43
C ILE A 58 -12.63 -1.73 -13.15
N THR A 59 -13.41 -1.02 -12.35
CA THR A 59 -12.96 -0.44 -11.07
C THR A 59 -12.45 -1.50 -10.14
N LEU A 60 -13.17 -2.62 -9.98
CA LEU A 60 -12.75 -3.75 -9.14
C LEU A 60 -11.43 -4.34 -9.60
N ALA A 61 -11.24 -4.52 -10.90
CA ALA A 61 -9.99 -5.03 -11.45
C ALA A 61 -8.82 -4.10 -11.13
N ARG A 62 -9.01 -2.79 -11.30
CA ARG A 62 -7.99 -1.77 -10.97
C ARG A 62 -7.68 -1.72 -9.48
N LEU A 63 -8.69 -1.84 -8.62
CA LEU A 63 -8.49 -1.86 -7.17
C LEU A 63 -7.67 -3.08 -6.75
N ARG A 64 -7.91 -4.25 -7.34
CA ARG A 64 -7.13 -5.46 -7.07
C ARG A 64 -5.66 -5.29 -7.45
N GLU A 65 -5.38 -4.72 -8.62
CA GLU A 65 -4.02 -4.45 -9.06
C GLU A 65 -3.34 -3.42 -8.15
N THR A 66 -4.04 -2.35 -7.78
CA THR A 66 -3.54 -1.34 -6.85
C THR A 66 -3.25 -1.96 -5.49
N ARG A 67 -4.11 -2.85 -5.00
CA ARG A 67 -3.92 -3.55 -3.73
C ARG A 67 -2.64 -4.40 -3.73
N LYS A 68 -2.37 -5.10 -4.83
CA LYS A 68 -1.14 -5.88 -5.00
C LYS A 68 0.09 -4.98 -4.96
N ALA A 69 0.05 -3.84 -5.66
CA ALA A 69 1.15 -2.88 -5.70
C ALA A 69 1.43 -2.30 -4.30
N VAL A 70 0.39 -1.93 -3.56
CA VAL A 70 0.51 -1.41 -2.19
C VAL A 70 1.08 -2.47 -1.25
N SER A 71 0.61 -3.71 -1.34
CA SER A 71 1.12 -4.82 -0.52
C SER A 71 2.59 -5.10 -0.82
N SER A 72 2.98 -5.06 -2.09
CA SER A 72 4.37 -5.23 -2.50
C SER A 72 5.27 -4.12 -1.95
N ALA A 73 4.81 -2.86 -2.05
CA ALA A 73 5.54 -1.71 -1.52
C ALA A 73 5.71 -1.83 0.01
N SER A 74 4.66 -2.19 0.72
CA SER A 74 4.70 -2.38 2.17
C SER A 74 5.72 -3.45 2.57
N ARG A 75 5.68 -4.62 1.93
CA ARG A 75 6.61 -5.71 2.22
C ARG A 75 8.06 -5.32 1.97
N ARG A 76 8.33 -4.63 0.87
CA ARG A 76 9.69 -4.17 0.53
C ARG A 76 10.20 -3.16 1.54
N LEU A 77 9.36 -2.25 1.97
CA LEU A 77 9.74 -1.23 2.94
C LEU A 77 9.97 -1.85 4.32
N TRP A 78 9.09 -2.76 4.77
CA TRP A 78 9.28 -3.50 6.02
C TRP A 78 10.58 -4.29 6.04
N ALA A 79 10.92 -4.96 4.93
CA ALA A 79 12.17 -5.69 4.80
C ALA A 79 13.37 -4.76 5.02
N ARG A 80 13.33 -3.55 4.47
CA ARG A 80 14.40 -2.56 4.68
C ARG A 80 14.46 -2.07 6.11
N VAL A 81 13.32 -1.89 6.77
CA VAL A 81 13.27 -1.49 8.18
C VAL A 81 13.89 -2.58 9.06
N GLU A 82 13.57 -3.85 8.80
CA GLU A 82 14.11 -5.00 9.54
C GLU A 82 15.61 -5.17 9.33
N ASP A 83 16.13 -4.84 8.15
CA ASP A 83 17.56 -4.94 7.83
C ASP A 83 18.38 -3.77 8.40
N MET A 84 17.75 -2.75 8.95
CA MET A 84 18.46 -1.63 9.55
C MET A 84 19.08 -2.04 10.88
N PRO A 85 20.34 -1.65 11.11
CA PRO A 85 21.04 -1.92 12.37
C PRO A 85 20.42 -1.22 13.57
#